data_7b812a08cd7e94460012afad51991139
#
_entry.id   7b812a08cd7e94460012afad51991139
#
_cell.length_a   1.000
_cell.length_b   1.000
_cell.length_c   1.000
_cell.angle_alpha   90.00
_cell.angle_beta   90.00
_cell.angle_gamma   90.00
#
_symmetry.space_group_name_H-M   'P 1'
#
loop_
_entity.id
_entity.type
_entity.pdbx_description
1 polymer ?
#
loop_
_entity_poly.entity_id
_entity_poly.type
_entity_poly.pdbx_seq_one_letter_code
_entity_poly.pdbx_strand_id
1 'polypeptide(L)'
;MPSKQKIKGATWERDVAKHLTEIYGETFIRVPHSGAYIGGSNKVRKQYLHEGVIRTFKGDIIPGPSMPYLNVECKAYKDFPFHHLLTGDVKLLDEWINQVLDSADEHDFNMLIMKFNRKGKYVAIEDKHLHHKFKRHINYKGWNFSEYDQFWKLNSKTVRLQSAIKKRQINYNMKSITQPTFGSRRQVETNIAT
;
A
#
# COMPACT_ATOMS: atom_id res chain seq x y z
N MET A 1 23.13 23.25 4.62
CA MET A 1 22.99 22.22 3.57
C MET A 1 22.29 21.00 4.15
N PRO A 2 21.39 20.31 3.42
CA PRO A 2 20.77 19.09 3.93
C PRO A 2 21.81 17.98 4.13
N SER A 3 21.62 17.14 5.15
CA SER A 3 22.53 16.02 5.42
C SER A 3 22.52 14.99 4.27
N LYS A 4 23.63 14.25 4.08
CA LYS A 4 23.73 13.17 3.06
C LYS A 4 22.59 12.15 3.18
N GLN A 5 22.13 11.88 4.41
CA GLN A 5 21.02 10.95 4.66
C GLN A 5 19.67 11.52 4.17
N LYS A 6 19.43 12.81 4.38
CA LYS A 6 18.22 13.51 3.92
C LYS A 6 18.14 13.56 2.38
N ILE A 7 19.29 13.79 1.72
CA ILE A 7 19.38 13.74 0.25
C ILE A 7 19.07 12.34 -0.27
N LYS A 8 19.60 11.29 0.38
CA LYS A 8 19.38 9.90 0.01
C LYS A 8 17.90 9.48 0.14
N GLY A 9 17.23 9.88 1.22
CA GLY A 9 15.80 9.67 1.42
C GLY A 9 14.99 10.29 0.29
N ALA A 10 15.16 11.59 0.06
CA ALA A 10 14.47 12.33 -0.98
C ALA A 10 14.73 11.79 -2.41
N THR A 11 15.90 11.22 -2.66
CA THR A 11 16.20 10.56 -3.95
C THR A 11 15.39 9.27 -4.09
N TRP A 12 15.33 8.46 -3.04
CA TRP A 12 14.56 7.22 -3.04
C TRP A 12 13.05 7.47 -3.23
N GLU A 13 12.49 8.46 -2.55
CA GLU A 13 11.10 8.88 -2.73
C GLU A 13 10.79 9.27 -4.19
N ARG A 14 11.71 10.00 -4.86
CA ARG A 14 11.57 10.33 -6.30
C ARG A 14 11.66 9.09 -7.19
N ASP A 15 12.59 8.17 -6.88
CA ASP A 15 12.73 6.90 -7.63
C ASP A 15 11.43 6.09 -7.55
N VAL A 16 10.82 6.02 -6.36
CA VAL A 16 9.53 5.34 -6.14
C VAL A 16 8.41 6.03 -6.91
N ALA A 17 8.28 7.36 -6.81
CA ALA A 17 7.26 8.10 -7.52
C ALA A 17 7.36 7.90 -9.05
N LYS A 18 8.58 7.95 -9.60
CA LYS A 18 8.83 7.68 -11.01
C LYS A 18 8.42 6.27 -11.41
N HIS A 19 8.83 5.26 -10.65
CA HIS A 19 8.48 3.86 -10.93
C HIS A 19 6.96 3.61 -10.88
N LEU A 20 6.25 4.19 -9.90
CA LEU A 20 4.79 4.08 -9.84
C LEU A 20 4.12 4.78 -11.05
N THR A 21 4.65 5.93 -11.48
CA THR A 21 4.21 6.61 -12.70
C THR A 21 4.39 5.72 -13.93
N GLU A 22 5.52 5.03 -14.05
CA GLU A 22 5.79 4.10 -15.15
C GLU A 22 4.85 2.88 -15.14
N ILE A 23 4.60 2.28 -13.96
CA ILE A 23 3.71 1.12 -13.83
C ILE A 23 2.25 1.47 -14.18
N TYR A 24 1.77 2.62 -13.73
CA TYR A 24 0.35 2.94 -13.76
C TYR A 24 -0.06 3.89 -14.89
N GLY A 25 0.89 4.56 -15.55
CA GLY A 25 0.60 5.55 -16.58
C GLY A 25 -0.08 6.81 -16.04
N GLU A 26 0.01 7.07 -14.74
CA GLU A 26 -0.54 8.22 -14.03
C GLU A 26 0.55 8.93 -13.26
N THR A 27 0.39 10.23 -13.01
CA THR A 27 1.41 11.00 -12.29
C THR A 27 1.39 10.71 -10.81
N PHE A 28 2.49 10.19 -10.28
CA PHE A 28 2.79 10.08 -8.85
C PHE A 28 3.85 11.11 -8.49
N ILE A 29 3.69 11.82 -7.39
CA ILE A 29 4.56 12.94 -7.02
C ILE A 29 5.09 12.72 -5.60
N ARG A 30 6.38 12.97 -5.41
CA ARG A 30 6.97 13.04 -4.08
C ARG A 30 6.37 14.20 -3.28
N VAL A 31 5.96 13.95 -2.03
CA VAL A 31 5.51 15.01 -1.12
C VAL A 31 6.71 15.83 -0.64
N PRO A 32 6.77 17.14 -0.89
CA PRO A 32 7.78 18.01 -0.27
C PRO A 32 7.56 18.06 1.24
N HIS A 33 8.61 17.84 2.03
CA HIS A 33 8.55 17.87 3.50
C HIS A 33 7.53 16.91 4.12
N SER A 34 7.41 15.68 3.54
CA SER A 34 6.57 14.59 4.04
C SER A 34 6.77 14.33 5.54
N GLY A 35 5.70 13.93 6.21
CA GLY A 35 5.70 13.63 7.65
C GLY A 35 5.56 14.81 8.60
N ALA A 36 5.90 16.05 8.18
CA ALA A 36 5.83 17.23 9.03
C ALA A 36 4.48 17.98 8.98
N TYR A 37 3.67 17.77 7.94
CA TYR A 37 2.49 18.62 7.72
C TYR A 37 1.24 18.14 8.45
N ILE A 38 0.92 16.85 8.40
CA ILE A 38 -0.31 16.26 9.00
C ILE A 38 -0.03 15.07 9.92
N GLY A 39 1.22 14.64 10.09
CA GLY A 39 1.62 13.52 10.97
C GLY A 39 2.08 13.97 12.37
N GLY A 40 2.24 13.02 13.28
CA GLY A 40 2.76 13.26 14.63
C GLY A 40 1.97 14.31 15.40
N SER A 41 2.64 15.33 15.94
CA SER A 41 2.04 16.43 16.69
C SER A 41 1.08 17.33 15.87
N ASN A 42 1.13 17.23 14.54
CA ASN A 42 0.28 18.04 13.65
C ASN A 42 -1.04 17.34 13.26
N LYS A 43 -1.39 16.20 13.87
CA LYS A 43 -2.66 15.45 13.62
C LYS A 43 -3.91 16.35 13.77
N VAL A 44 -3.88 17.34 14.66
CA VAL A 44 -4.97 18.30 14.86
C VAL A 44 -5.33 19.04 13.56
N ARG A 45 -4.37 19.26 12.66
CA ARG A 45 -4.62 19.91 11.36
C ARG A 45 -5.58 19.14 10.47
N LYS A 46 -5.67 17.81 10.59
CA LYS A 46 -6.63 16.98 9.84
C LYS A 46 -8.08 17.42 10.07
N GLN A 47 -8.40 17.98 11.23
CA GLN A 47 -9.76 18.40 11.56
C GLN A 47 -10.22 19.67 10.80
N TYR A 48 -9.28 20.46 10.32
CA TYR A 48 -9.53 21.76 9.67
C TYR A 48 -9.23 21.75 8.17
N LEU A 49 -8.66 20.68 7.64
CA LEU A 49 -8.30 20.57 6.23
C LEU A 49 -9.34 19.76 5.45
N HIS A 50 -9.60 20.19 4.22
CA HIS A 50 -10.43 19.40 3.30
C HIS A 50 -9.78 18.05 3.00
N GLU A 51 -10.59 16.98 2.87
CA GLU A 51 -10.11 15.59 2.65
C GLU A 51 -9.10 15.48 1.49
N GLY A 52 -9.30 16.20 0.40
CA GLY A 52 -8.37 16.24 -0.74
C GLY A 52 -6.99 16.79 -0.39
N VAL A 53 -6.94 17.80 0.51
CA VAL A 53 -5.67 18.36 0.99
C VAL A 53 -4.96 17.37 1.92
N ILE A 54 -5.71 16.73 2.81
CA ILE A 54 -5.16 15.70 3.70
C ILE A 54 -4.50 14.58 2.88
N ARG A 55 -5.17 14.10 1.83
CA ARG A 55 -4.63 13.04 0.95
C ARG A 55 -3.35 13.47 0.23
N THR A 56 -3.23 14.74 -0.14
CA THR A 56 -2.03 15.28 -0.81
C THR A 56 -0.80 15.26 0.10
N PHE A 57 -0.98 15.34 1.42
CA PHE A 57 0.11 15.38 2.40
C PHE A 57 0.26 14.07 3.20
N LYS A 58 -0.45 13.02 2.82
CA LYS A 58 -0.37 11.70 3.45
C LYS A 58 0.82 10.92 2.88
N GLY A 59 1.66 10.38 3.78
CA GLY A 59 2.86 9.62 3.39
C GLY A 59 3.89 10.45 2.62
N ASP A 60 4.73 9.77 1.86
CA ASP A 60 5.83 10.35 1.08
C ASP A 60 5.49 10.57 -0.40
N ILE A 61 4.41 9.95 -0.89
CA ILE A 61 4.00 9.97 -2.29
C ILE A 61 2.54 10.41 -2.41
N ILE A 62 2.29 11.44 -3.21
CA ILE A 62 0.94 11.80 -3.68
C ILE A 62 0.57 10.80 -4.76
N PRO A 63 -0.49 10.00 -4.56
CA PRO A 63 -0.88 8.97 -5.53
C PRO A 63 -1.55 9.55 -6.77
N GLY A 64 -1.55 8.77 -7.86
CA GLY A 64 -2.30 9.07 -9.05
C GLY A 64 -3.82 9.10 -8.81
N PRO A 65 -4.59 9.80 -9.65
CA PRO A 65 -6.03 10.03 -9.46
C PRO A 65 -6.86 8.75 -9.32
N SER A 66 -6.45 7.65 -9.96
CA SER A 66 -7.18 6.37 -9.87
C SER A 66 -6.93 5.61 -8.58
N MET A 67 -5.98 6.06 -7.74
CA MET A 67 -5.54 5.36 -6.53
C MET A 67 -5.57 6.24 -5.27
N PRO A 68 -6.67 6.96 -4.99
CA PRO A 68 -6.73 8.00 -3.96
C PRO A 68 -6.53 7.49 -2.53
N TYR A 69 -6.62 6.19 -2.30
CA TYR A 69 -6.45 5.55 -0.98
C TYR A 69 -5.08 4.89 -0.81
N LEU A 70 -4.13 5.08 -1.74
CA LEU A 70 -2.78 4.59 -1.58
C LEU A 70 -2.00 5.49 -0.63
N ASN A 71 -1.52 4.93 0.48
CA ASN A 71 -0.66 5.60 1.46
C ASN A 71 0.72 4.94 1.45
N VAL A 72 1.75 5.66 1.01
CA VAL A 72 3.11 5.14 0.83
C VAL A 72 4.09 5.88 1.71
N GLU A 73 4.83 5.14 2.52
CA GLU A 73 5.98 5.61 3.27
C GLU A 73 7.26 5.01 2.70
N CYS A 74 8.29 5.81 2.50
CA CYS A 74 9.56 5.42 1.88
C CYS A 74 10.72 5.49 2.89
N LYS A 75 11.51 4.45 2.97
CA LYS A 75 12.70 4.41 3.84
C LYS A 75 13.96 4.04 3.06
N ALA A 76 15.03 4.82 3.23
CA ALA A 76 16.33 4.57 2.60
C ALA A 76 17.44 4.54 3.66
N TYR A 77 17.91 3.35 3.99
CA TYR A 77 18.89 3.12 5.05
C TYR A 77 20.17 2.44 4.52
N LYS A 78 21.22 2.46 5.35
CA LYS A 78 22.47 1.78 5.02
C LYS A 78 22.31 0.27 5.14
N ASP A 79 21.66 -0.18 6.21
CA ASP A 79 21.54 -1.57 6.59
C ASP A 79 20.22 -1.85 7.32
N PHE A 80 19.86 -3.14 7.41
CA PHE A 80 18.70 -3.61 8.16
C PHE A 80 18.97 -5.03 8.67
N PRO A 81 18.62 -5.34 9.93
CA PRO A 81 18.87 -6.65 10.54
C PRO A 81 17.78 -7.66 10.15
N PHE A 82 17.76 -8.12 8.90
CA PHE A 82 16.74 -9.04 8.38
C PHE A 82 16.55 -10.31 9.21
N HIS A 83 17.63 -10.82 9.83
CA HIS A 83 17.56 -12.02 10.67
C HIS A 83 16.69 -11.82 11.92
N HIS A 84 16.58 -10.61 12.44
CA HIS A 84 15.70 -10.31 13.58
C HIS A 84 14.21 -10.42 13.24
N LEU A 85 13.82 -10.32 11.96
CA LEU A 85 12.43 -10.55 11.56
C LEU A 85 11.91 -11.95 11.90
N LEU A 86 12.83 -12.92 12.08
CA LEU A 86 12.52 -14.30 12.41
C LEU A 86 12.72 -14.61 13.91
N THR A 87 13.42 -13.77 14.66
CA THR A 87 13.88 -14.11 16.02
C THR A 87 13.39 -13.14 17.09
N GLY A 88 12.83 -12.00 16.73
CA GLY A 88 12.40 -11.02 17.73
C GLY A 88 11.88 -9.72 17.15
N ASP A 89 11.80 -8.71 18.00
CA ASP A 89 11.30 -7.40 17.64
C ASP A 89 12.39 -6.55 17.00
N VAL A 90 12.01 -5.80 15.96
CA VAL A 90 12.86 -4.83 15.28
C VAL A 90 12.31 -3.43 15.54
N LYS A 91 12.76 -2.77 16.60
CA LYS A 91 12.28 -1.44 17.01
C LYS A 91 12.22 -0.42 15.87
N LEU A 92 13.27 -0.39 15.05
CA LEU A 92 13.32 0.51 13.89
C LEU A 92 12.17 0.26 12.89
N LEU A 93 11.80 -1.01 12.69
CA LEU A 93 10.69 -1.37 11.82
C LEU A 93 9.35 -1.02 12.46
N ASP A 94 9.21 -1.25 13.76
CA ASP A 94 8.01 -0.85 14.51
C ASP A 94 7.79 0.67 14.41
N GLU A 95 8.84 1.48 14.52
CA GLU A 95 8.79 2.92 14.32
C GLU A 95 8.30 3.30 12.91
N TRP A 96 8.80 2.63 11.86
CA TRP A 96 8.36 2.90 10.49
C TRP A 96 6.92 2.48 10.24
N ILE A 97 6.51 1.32 10.75
CA ILE A 97 5.12 0.85 10.68
C ILE A 97 4.20 1.84 11.39
N ASN A 98 4.54 2.27 12.60
CA ASN A 98 3.77 3.25 13.35
C ASN A 98 3.65 4.58 12.59
N GLN A 99 4.72 5.02 11.92
CA GLN A 99 4.69 6.24 11.11
C GLN A 99 3.70 6.13 9.92
N VAL A 100 3.65 4.98 9.24
CA VAL A 100 2.64 4.72 8.20
C VAL A 100 1.23 4.78 8.79
N LEU A 101 1.00 4.07 9.90
CA LEU A 101 -0.31 3.98 10.54
C LEU A 101 -0.77 5.32 11.14
N ASP A 102 0.15 6.14 11.61
CA ASP A 102 -0.13 7.47 12.13
C ASP A 102 -0.71 8.44 11.08
N SER A 103 -0.32 8.29 9.82
CA SER A 103 -0.85 9.07 8.71
C SER A 103 -2.10 8.45 8.09
N ALA A 104 -2.34 7.15 8.32
CA ALA A 104 -3.39 6.37 7.68
C ALA A 104 -4.80 6.73 8.15
N ASP A 105 -5.76 6.49 7.26
CA ASP A 105 -7.18 6.43 7.55
C ASP A 105 -7.70 4.99 7.37
N GLU A 106 -8.92 4.70 7.84
CA GLU A 106 -9.51 3.36 7.85
C GLU A 106 -9.49 2.65 6.47
N HIS A 107 -9.64 3.42 5.40
CA HIS A 107 -9.78 2.90 4.04
C HIS A 107 -8.48 2.83 3.27
N ASP A 108 -7.37 3.31 3.85
CA ASP A 108 -6.11 3.38 3.14
C ASP A 108 -5.50 2.00 2.88
N PHE A 109 -4.87 1.91 1.72
CA PHE A 109 -3.95 0.86 1.37
C PHE A 109 -2.55 1.30 1.81
N ASN A 110 -2.14 0.85 2.99
CA ASN A 110 -0.88 1.22 3.61
C ASN A 110 0.28 0.40 3.04
N MET A 111 1.33 1.08 2.64
CA MET A 111 2.52 0.48 2.06
C MET A 111 3.79 1.13 2.59
N LEU A 112 4.74 0.31 3.03
CA LEU A 112 6.09 0.72 3.42
C LEU A 112 7.07 0.24 2.34
N ILE A 113 7.80 1.16 1.71
CA ILE A 113 8.76 0.87 0.65
C ILE A 113 10.17 1.19 1.12
N MET A 114 11.06 0.20 1.11
CA MET A 114 12.37 0.28 1.72
C MET A 114 13.49 0.02 0.72
N LYS A 115 14.61 0.75 0.88
CA LYS A 115 15.85 0.53 0.12
C LYS A 115 17.02 0.43 1.08
N PHE A 116 17.79 -0.66 0.99
CA PHE A 116 19.00 -0.84 1.77
C PHE A 116 20.22 -0.89 0.87
N ASN A 117 21.31 -0.21 1.27
CA ASN A 117 22.51 -0.11 0.44
C ASN A 117 23.06 -1.51 0.12
N ARG A 118 23.21 -1.82 -1.16
CA ARG A 118 23.75 -3.10 -1.66
C ARG A 118 22.98 -4.36 -1.19
N LYS A 119 21.81 -4.19 -0.54
CA LYS A 119 20.98 -5.30 -0.03
C LYS A 119 19.61 -5.38 -0.71
N GLY A 120 19.29 -4.44 -1.60
CA GLY A 120 18.06 -4.48 -2.40
C GLY A 120 16.97 -3.52 -1.94
N LYS A 121 15.82 -3.71 -2.56
CA LYS A 121 14.58 -2.94 -2.35
C LYS A 121 13.50 -3.90 -1.86
N TYR A 122 12.67 -3.44 -0.97
CA TYR A 122 11.61 -4.24 -0.35
C TYR A 122 10.33 -3.45 -0.21
N VAL A 123 9.22 -4.15 -0.16
CA VAL A 123 7.90 -3.61 0.12
C VAL A 123 7.27 -4.39 1.26
N ALA A 124 6.55 -3.70 2.12
CA ALA A 124 5.70 -4.31 3.12
C ALA A 124 4.29 -3.75 3.00
N ILE A 125 3.28 -4.62 3.11
CA ILE A 125 1.86 -4.29 3.14
C ILE A 125 1.18 -5.00 4.30
N GLU A 126 0.09 -4.43 4.82
CA GLU A 126 -0.68 -5.06 5.89
C GLU A 126 -1.38 -6.35 5.41
N ASP A 127 -1.44 -7.37 6.28
CA ASP A 127 -2.13 -8.64 6.03
C ASP A 127 -3.63 -8.49 5.71
N LYS A 128 -4.25 -7.43 6.23
CA LYS A 128 -5.66 -7.13 5.96
C LYS A 128 -5.96 -6.91 4.47
N HIS A 129 -4.93 -6.70 3.65
CA HIS A 129 -5.06 -6.58 2.21
C HIS A 129 -5.02 -7.96 1.57
N LEU A 130 -6.19 -8.56 1.39
CA LEU A 130 -6.36 -9.87 0.79
C LEU A 130 -5.98 -9.89 -0.70
N HIS A 131 -5.68 -11.11 -1.22
CA HIS A 131 -5.44 -11.40 -2.64
C HIS A 131 -4.10 -10.93 -3.22
N HIS A 132 -3.13 -10.53 -2.40
CA HIS A 132 -1.77 -10.31 -2.87
C HIS A 132 -1.03 -11.64 -3.05
N LYS A 133 -0.23 -11.70 -4.11
CA LYS A 133 0.59 -12.87 -4.43
C LYS A 133 2.04 -12.60 -4.02
N PHE A 134 2.60 -13.53 -3.27
CA PHE A 134 4.00 -13.47 -2.88
C PHE A 134 4.71 -14.72 -3.36
N LYS A 135 5.84 -14.57 -4.04
CA LYS A 135 6.72 -15.70 -4.34
C LYS A 135 7.51 -16.12 -3.09
N ARG A 136 7.98 -15.13 -2.35
CA ARG A 136 8.62 -15.26 -1.03
C ARG A 136 8.25 -14.03 -0.21
N HIS A 137 7.89 -14.23 1.05
CA HIS A 137 7.60 -13.14 1.98
C HIS A 137 7.92 -13.57 3.41
N ILE A 138 8.06 -12.59 4.27
CA ILE A 138 8.15 -12.76 5.71
C ILE A 138 7.00 -11.97 6.31
N ASN A 139 6.21 -12.60 7.18
CA ASN A 139 5.22 -11.89 7.96
C ASN A 139 5.87 -11.37 9.25
N TYR A 140 5.67 -10.09 9.54
CA TYR A 140 6.11 -9.45 10.76
C TYR A 140 4.98 -8.59 11.31
N LYS A 141 4.43 -8.96 12.47
CA LYS A 141 3.37 -8.21 13.18
C LYS A 141 2.20 -7.78 12.27
N GLY A 142 1.73 -8.69 11.41
CA GLY A 142 0.63 -8.41 10.49
C GLY A 142 1.03 -7.62 9.23
N TRP A 143 2.32 -7.55 8.91
CA TRP A 143 2.85 -6.99 7.68
C TRP A 143 3.60 -8.03 6.87
N ASN A 144 3.27 -8.15 5.59
CA ASN A 144 3.96 -9.05 4.65
C ASN A 144 5.06 -8.30 3.91
N PHE A 145 6.30 -8.71 4.14
CA PHE A 145 7.51 -8.20 3.49
C PHE A 145 7.86 -9.04 2.29
N SER A 146 8.12 -8.40 1.16
CA SER A 146 8.55 -9.05 -0.08
C SER A 146 9.61 -8.22 -0.79
N GLU A 147 10.31 -8.86 -1.73
CA GLU A 147 11.21 -8.16 -2.65
C GLU A 147 10.40 -7.26 -3.59
N TYR A 148 10.90 -6.06 -3.83
CA TYR A 148 10.20 -4.95 -4.48
C TYR A 148 9.79 -5.24 -5.93
N ASP A 149 10.74 -5.66 -6.76
CA ASP A 149 10.49 -5.83 -8.19
C ASP A 149 9.55 -7.04 -8.45
N GLN A 150 9.68 -8.10 -7.66
CA GLN A 150 8.75 -9.24 -7.69
C GLN A 150 7.34 -8.86 -7.24
N PHE A 151 7.23 -8.06 -6.18
CA PHE A 151 5.93 -7.62 -5.67
C PHE A 151 5.16 -6.88 -6.75
N TRP A 152 5.76 -5.88 -7.39
CA TRP A 152 5.09 -5.08 -8.41
C TRP A 152 4.74 -5.90 -9.66
N LYS A 153 5.61 -6.83 -10.07
CA LYS A 153 5.32 -7.74 -11.18
C LYS A 153 4.06 -8.59 -10.95
N LEU A 154 3.80 -8.99 -9.71
CA LEU A 154 2.69 -9.87 -9.36
C LEU A 154 1.42 -9.12 -8.95
N ASN A 155 1.55 -7.92 -8.39
CA ASN A 155 0.48 -7.28 -7.62
C ASN A 155 0.07 -5.89 -8.12
N SER A 156 0.69 -5.33 -9.17
CA SER A 156 0.38 -3.97 -9.63
C SER A 156 -1.13 -3.75 -9.86
N LYS A 157 -1.81 -4.70 -10.50
CA LYS A 157 -3.28 -4.63 -10.73
C LYS A 157 -4.08 -4.70 -9.44
N THR A 158 -3.68 -5.57 -8.50
CA THR A 158 -4.36 -5.75 -7.21
C THR A 158 -4.21 -4.50 -6.33
N VAL A 159 -3.00 -3.91 -6.28
CA VAL A 159 -2.75 -2.66 -5.56
C VAL A 159 -3.63 -1.54 -6.13
N ARG A 160 -3.68 -1.37 -7.46
CA ARG A 160 -4.56 -0.39 -8.09
C ARG A 160 -6.02 -0.57 -7.67
N LEU A 161 -6.54 -1.79 -7.76
CA LEU A 161 -7.93 -2.09 -7.40
C LEU A 161 -8.23 -1.75 -5.94
N GLN A 162 -7.36 -2.16 -5.02
CA GLN A 162 -7.60 -1.99 -3.58
C GLN A 162 -7.38 -0.55 -3.09
N SER A 163 -6.56 0.23 -3.77
CA SER A 163 -6.34 1.65 -3.46
C SER A 163 -7.30 2.62 -4.19
N ALA A 164 -8.08 2.11 -5.15
CA ALA A 164 -9.07 2.88 -5.88
C ALA A 164 -10.42 3.03 -5.15
N ILE A 165 -10.75 2.12 -4.24
CA ILE A 165 -12.11 1.96 -3.71
C ILE A 165 -12.11 1.95 -2.17
N LYS A 166 -13.12 2.57 -1.54
CA LYS A 166 -13.36 2.42 -0.09
C LYS A 166 -13.66 0.96 0.26
N LYS A 167 -13.05 0.43 1.32
CA LYS A 167 -13.12 -0.99 1.74
C LYS A 167 -14.53 -1.62 1.72
N ARG A 168 -15.58 -0.87 2.03
CA ARG A 168 -16.97 -1.38 2.01
C ARG A 168 -17.42 -1.83 0.62
N GLN A 169 -16.93 -1.21 -0.46
CA GLN A 169 -17.27 -1.58 -1.83
C GLN A 169 -16.49 -2.78 -2.34
N ILE A 170 -15.26 -2.99 -1.86
CA ILE A 170 -14.45 -4.16 -2.25
C ILE A 170 -15.14 -5.46 -1.81
N ASN A 171 -15.62 -5.52 -0.56
CA ASN A 171 -16.27 -6.71 -0.02
C ASN A 171 -17.57 -7.07 -0.77
N TYR A 172 -18.31 -6.08 -1.28
CA TYR A 172 -19.51 -6.31 -2.08
C TYR A 172 -19.17 -6.85 -3.47
N ASN A 173 -18.25 -6.21 -4.17
CA ASN A 173 -17.84 -6.61 -5.51
C ASN A 173 -17.16 -8.00 -5.53
N MET A 174 -16.43 -8.37 -4.49
CA MET A 174 -15.78 -9.67 -4.40
C MET A 174 -16.75 -10.80 -4.07
N LYS A 175 -17.78 -10.55 -3.25
CA LYS A 175 -18.86 -11.52 -3.01
C LYS A 175 -19.68 -11.79 -4.28
N SER A 176 -19.85 -10.81 -5.17
CA SER A 176 -20.57 -10.98 -6.43
C SER A 176 -19.77 -11.76 -7.49
N ILE A 177 -18.43 -11.73 -7.42
CA ILE A 177 -17.55 -12.47 -8.34
C ILE A 177 -17.39 -13.94 -7.92
N THR A 178 -17.56 -14.26 -6.64
CA THR A 178 -17.37 -15.61 -6.09
C THR A 178 -18.65 -16.44 -6.01
N GLN A 179 -19.83 -15.89 -6.35
CA GLN A 179 -21.03 -16.69 -6.46
C GLN A 179 -21.08 -17.40 -7.82
N PRO A 180 -21.09 -18.74 -7.87
CA PRO A 180 -21.34 -19.46 -9.10
C PRO A 180 -22.76 -19.14 -9.55
N THR A 181 -22.92 -18.72 -10.81
CA THR A 181 -24.22 -18.59 -11.45
C THR A 181 -24.86 -19.97 -11.51
N PHE A 182 -25.73 -20.28 -10.57
CA PHE A 182 -26.59 -21.47 -10.69
C PHE A 182 -27.52 -21.23 -11.87
N GLY A 183 -27.24 -21.93 -12.95
CA GLY A 183 -28.09 -21.95 -14.13
C GLY A 183 -29.51 -22.40 -13.76
N SER A 184 -30.48 -21.58 -14.12
CA SER A 184 -31.90 -21.90 -14.02
C SER A 184 -32.18 -23.23 -14.75
N ARG A 185 -32.46 -24.29 -14.01
CA ARG A 185 -33.08 -25.50 -14.57
C ARG A 185 -34.46 -25.09 -15.07
N ARG A 186 -34.65 -25.12 -16.40
CA ARG A 186 -35.96 -25.13 -17.02
C ARG A 186 -36.66 -26.44 -16.57
N GLN A 187 -37.78 -26.31 -15.86
CA GLN A 187 -38.70 -27.41 -15.68
C GLN A 187 -39.35 -27.70 -17.04
N VAL A 188 -39.11 -28.91 -17.54
CA VAL A 188 -39.86 -29.44 -18.66
C VAL A 188 -41.11 -30.05 -18.06
N GLU A 189 -42.25 -29.37 -18.22
CA GLU A 189 -43.56 -29.96 -17.99
C GLU A 189 -43.87 -30.93 -19.09
N THR A 190 -43.90 -32.20 -18.79
CA THR A 190 -44.46 -33.27 -19.64
C THR A 190 -45.98 -33.33 -19.40
N ASN A 191 -46.76 -32.75 -20.30
CA ASN A 191 -48.17 -33.05 -20.42
C ASN A 191 -48.33 -34.49 -20.98
N ILE A 192 -48.89 -35.39 -20.21
CA ILE A 192 -49.44 -36.63 -20.67
C ILE A 192 -50.97 -36.51 -20.60
N ALA A 193 -51.57 -36.45 -21.76
CA ALA A 193 -53.01 -36.57 -21.94
C ALA A 193 -53.43 -38.07 -21.91
N THR A 194 -54.42 -38.37 -21.17
CA THR A 194 -55.54 -39.28 -21.46
C THR A 194 -56.66 -39.06 -20.47
#